data_c0b189ce3a8079509ff31740d5fc795a
#
_entry.id   c0b189ce3a8079509ff31740d5fc795a
#
_cell.length_a   1.000
_cell.length_b   1.000
_cell.length_c   1.000
_cell.angle_alpha   90.00
_cell.angle_beta   90.00
_cell.angle_gamma   90.00
#
_symmetry.space_group_name_H-M   'P 1'
#
loop_
_entity.id
_entity.type
_entity.pdbx_description
1 polymer ?
#
loop_
_entity_poly.entity_id
_entity_poly.type
_entity_poly.pdbx_seq_one_letter_code
_entity_poly.pdbx_strand_id
1 'polypeptide(L)'
;MLYLQPINGSTFSMKKFISSLICIPLLWSCGDENSTYTNTAEIPVEGEMVAQLTSPPFVPAPVGNRKATKLSVTLEIIEKEGELADGTKYLFWTFGGTVPGNFIRARVGDEVSFTLKNHPDNKLAHNIDLHAVTGTGGGADASLVAPGQQRTFTFKCLNPGLFVYHCAQAPVPLHIANGMYGLILVEPEGGLPPVDMEYYVMQGDFYTEGDYGAQGLQAFSQEKALAEKPDYVLFNGKVGALTGDKALTVNAGETVRLFVGNGGPNLISSFHVIGEIFDRVQVEGGKLINENVQTTVIPAGGAAIVEFKVEVPGSYTLVDHAIFRAFNKGALGQLIAQGRENPVIYGKQAPIPYQAKVTNSQVTTNEATSTKETSNKTLAQQIEEGKKVYQRTCIACHQVQGQGLEGAFPPLAKADYLNANVDRAIETVLKGHTGGITVNGKQYNSVMPPQPLTSEQIADVLTYVYHNWENNKTVVSPERVKKVRDKR
;
A
#
# COMPACT_ATOMS: atom_id res chain seq x y z
N MET A 1 -17.50 -7.38 56.00
CA MET A 1 -17.95 -6.92 57.32
C MET A 1 -17.26 -5.59 57.59
N LEU A 2 -17.93 -4.47 57.33
CA LEU A 2 -17.61 -3.16 57.91
C LEU A 2 -18.85 -2.28 57.73
N TYR A 3 -19.27 -1.74 58.84
CA TYR A 3 -20.56 -1.13 59.16
C TYR A 3 -20.76 0.25 58.50
N LEU A 4 -21.98 0.48 57.98
CA LEU A 4 -22.56 1.78 57.73
C LEU A 4 -23.13 2.38 59.02
N GLN A 5 -22.84 3.64 59.30
CA GLN A 5 -23.58 4.42 60.31
C GLN A 5 -24.31 5.60 59.65
N PRO A 6 -25.51 5.98 60.09
CA PRO A 6 -26.34 7.02 59.54
C PRO A 6 -26.06 8.39 60.15
N ILE A 7 -26.13 9.45 59.36
CA ILE A 7 -26.09 10.85 59.79
C ILE A 7 -27.49 11.43 59.81
N ASN A 8 -27.81 11.98 60.97
CA ASN A 8 -29.08 12.56 61.41
C ASN A 8 -29.51 13.79 60.59
N GLY A 9 -30.82 13.92 60.47
CA GLY A 9 -31.53 15.01 59.83
C GLY A 9 -31.53 16.32 60.61
N SER A 10 -31.75 17.39 59.89
CA SER A 10 -32.23 18.67 60.37
C SER A 10 -33.37 19.14 59.49
N THR A 11 -34.53 19.28 60.13
CA THR A 11 -35.76 19.82 59.60
C THR A 11 -35.65 21.32 59.33
N PHE A 12 -35.90 21.74 58.09
CA PHE A 12 -36.15 23.15 57.80
C PHE A 12 -37.61 23.32 57.29
N SER A 13 -38.35 24.15 58.01
CA SER A 13 -39.74 24.54 57.75
C SER A 13 -39.83 25.41 56.48
N MET A 14 -40.61 24.96 55.50
CA MET A 14 -40.91 25.73 54.28
C MET A 14 -42.28 26.39 54.39
N LYS A 15 -42.28 27.71 54.43
CA LYS A 15 -43.49 28.55 54.24
C LYS A 15 -43.97 28.43 52.80
N LYS A 16 -45.25 28.16 52.65
CA LYS A 16 -45.95 28.10 51.38
C LYS A 16 -45.95 29.47 50.68
N PHE A 17 -45.38 29.53 49.45
CA PHE A 17 -45.68 30.54 48.47
C PHE A 17 -46.39 29.86 47.31
N ILE A 18 -47.71 30.13 47.20
CA ILE A 18 -48.51 29.68 46.05
C ILE A 18 -48.26 30.72 44.93
N SER A 19 -47.49 30.35 43.93
CA SER A 19 -47.44 31.09 42.67
C SER A 19 -48.03 30.21 41.57
N SER A 20 -49.14 30.65 41.01
CA SER A 20 -49.86 29.96 39.92
C SER A 20 -48.97 30.00 38.67
N LEU A 21 -48.31 28.89 38.38
CA LEU A 21 -47.65 28.68 37.10
C LEU A 21 -48.62 28.02 36.15
N ILE A 22 -49.05 28.75 35.14
CA ILE A 22 -49.78 28.26 34.00
C ILE A 22 -48.86 27.30 33.23
N CYS A 23 -49.03 26.00 33.40
CA CYS A 23 -48.37 25.02 32.52
C CYS A 23 -49.04 25.04 31.18
N ILE A 24 -48.43 25.70 30.19
CA ILE A 24 -48.68 25.44 28.77
C ILE A 24 -47.99 24.08 28.48
N PRO A 25 -48.74 23.05 28.08
CA PRO A 25 -48.15 21.84 27.59
C PRO A 25 -47.44 22.16 26.26
N LEU A 26 -46.13 22.32 26.27
CA LEU A 26 -45.34 22.14 25.06
C LEU A 26 -45.55 20.69 24.66
N LEU A 27 -46.49 20.46 23.74
CA LEU A 27 -46.51 19.28 22.91
C LEU A 27 -45.20 19.27 22.12
N TRP A 28 -44.16 18.71 22.67
CA TRP A 28 -43.05 18.22 21.88
C TRP A 28 -43.64 17.10 21.03
N SER A 29 -44.08 17.45 19.82
CA SER A 29 -44.23 16.50 18.74
C SER A 29 -42.84 15.87 18.60
N CYS A 30 -42.64 14.67 19.15
CA CYS A 30 -41.72 13.72 18.57
C CYS A 30 -42.17 13.55 17.14
N GLY A 31 -41.69 14.36 16.22
CA GLY A 31 -41.69 14.02 14.82
C GLY A 31 -40.98 12.68 14.79
N ASP A 32 -41.72 11.60 14.50
CA ASP A 32 -41.16 10.44 13.87
C ASP A 32 -40.39 10.99 12.67
N GLU A 33 -39.07 11.20 12.84
CA GLU A 33 -38.19 11.09 11.72
C GLU A 33 -38.35 9.64 11.27
N ASN A 34 -39.37 9.39 10.46
CA ASN A 34 -39.43 8.28 9.57
C ASN A 34 -38.14 8.37 8.75
N SER A 35 -37.09 7.79 9.27
CA SER A 35 -35.96 7.36 8.48
C SER A 35 -36.59 6.50 7.39
N THR A 36 -36.92 7.15 6.28
CA THR A 36 -37.27 6.46 5.06
C THR A 36 -36.00 5.76 4.60
N TYR A 37 -35.75 4.58 5.20
CA TYR A 37 -34.90 3.60 4.53
C TYR A 37 -35.67 3.30 3.24
N THR A 38 -35.25 3.95 2.15
CA THR A 38 -35.70 3.55 0.82
C THR A 38 -35.43 2.06 0.73
N ASN A 39 -36.49 1.26 0.57
CA ASN A 39 -36.33 -0.18 0.45
C ASN A 39 -35.67 -0.47 -0.90
N THR A 40 -34.32 -0.45 -0.90
CA THR A 40 -33.50 -0.65 -2.10
C THR A 40 -33.83 -1.97 -2.79
N ALA A 41 -34.34 -2.95 -2.03
CA ALA A 41 -34.80 -4.22 -2.58
C ALA A 41 -35.96 -4.06 -3.56
N GLU A 42 -36.76 -3.02 -3.43
CA GLU A 42 -37.94 -2.76 -4.27
C GLU A 42 -37.65 -1.85 -5.49
N ILE A 43 -36.38 -1.35 -5.65
CA ILE A 43 -36.04 -0.56 -6.83
C ILE A 43 -36.29 -1.38 -8.09
N PRO A 44 -37.12 -0.86 -9.03
CA PRO A 44 -37.38 -1.54 -10.29
C PRO A 44 -36.13 -1.72 -11.12
N VAL A 45 -36.02 -2.86 -11.76
CA VAL A 45 -34.90 -3.21 -12.65
C VAL A 45 -35.34 -3.06 -14.09
N GLU A 46 -34.57 -2.29 -14.88
CA GLU A 46 -34.87 -2.01 -16.29
C GLU A 46 -33.71 -2.48 -17.18
N GLY A 47 -34.01 -3.35 -18.14
CA GLY A 47 -33.02 -3.86 -19.10
C GLY A 47 -32.04 -4.86 -18.53
N GLU A 48 -31.09 -5.23 -19.38
CA GLU A 48 -30.03 -6.20 -19.07
C GLU A 48 -28.71 -5.71 -19.69
N MET A 49 -27.60 -5.97 -18.98
CA MET A 49 -26.26 -5.67 -19.51
C MET A 49 -25.21 -6.63 -18.95
N VAL A 50 -24.08 -6.74 -19.65
CA VAL A 50 -22.91 -7.48 -19.19
C VAL A 50 -21.93 -6.50 -18.55
N ALA A 51 -21.46 -6.82 -17.36
CA ALA A 51 -20.45 -6.01 -16.68
C ALA A 51 -19.12 -6.02 -17.44
N GLN A 52 -18.56 -4.85 -17.61
CA GLN A 52 -17.17 -4.73 -18.04
C GLN A 52 -16.28 -4.92 -16.81
N LEU A 53 -15.38 -5.89 -16.86
CA LEU A 53 -14.37 -6.12 -15.83
C LEU A 53 -13.03 -5.59 -16.30
N THR A 54 -12.25 -5.01 -15.38
CA THR A 54 -10.90 -4.49 -15.69
C THR A 54 -9.88 -5.05 -14.74
N SER A 55 -8.65 -5.24 -15.24
CA SER A 55 -7.51 -5.60 -14.42
C SER A 55 -6.88 -4.35 -13.80
N PRO A 56 -6.26 -4.46 -12.59
CA PRO A 56 -5.58 -3.33 -11.98
C PRO A 56 -4.44 -2.79 -12.87
N PRO A 57 -4.17 -1.49 -12.85
CA PRO A 57 -4.75 -0.46 -12.00
C PRO A 57 -6.00 0.21 -12.59
N PHE A 58 -6.60 -0.33 -13.63
CA PHE A 58 -7.73 0.26 -14.34
C PHE A 58 -9.06 -0.12 -13.73
N VAL A 59 -10.06 0.76 -13.91
CA VAL A 59 -11.43 0.55 -13.46
C VAL A 59 -12.41 0.70 -14.63
N PRO A 60 -13.58 0.03 -14.60
CA PRO A 60 -14.62 0.22 -15.61
C PRO A 60 -15.18 1.65 -15.58
N ALA A 61 -15.74 2.10 -16.71
CA ALA A 61 -16.37 3.41 -16.80
C ALA A 61 -17.47 3.61 -15.73
N PRO A 62 -17.69 4.84 -15.23
CA PRO A 62 -18.73 5.18 -14.28
C PRO A 62 -20.13 4.75 -14.76
N VAL A 63 -20.97 4.29 -13.83
CA VAL A 63 -22.34 3.88 -14.17
C VAL A 63 -23.24 5.06 -14.57
N GLY A 64 -22.89 6.27 -14.14
CA GLY A 64 -23.65 7.48 -14.46
C GLY A 64 -25.10 7.42 -13.98
N ASN A 65 -26.01 8.02 -14.77
CA ASN A 65 -27.43 8.12 -14.43
C ASN A 65 -28.29 6.94 -14.94
N ARG A 66 -27.65 5.79 -15.29
CA ARG A 66 -28.44 4.64 -15.74
C ARG A 66 -29.39 4.15 -14.64
N LYS A 67 -30.50 3.55 -15.04
CA LYS A 67 -31.40 2.86 -14.12
C LYS A 67 -30.77 1.57 -13.57
N ALA A 68 -31.31 1.07 -12.46
CA ALA A 68 -30.97 -0.27 -11.99
C ALA A 68 -31.29 -1.30 -13.08
N THR A 69 -30.41 -2.26 -13.28
CA THR A 69 -30.50 -3.21 -14.39
C THR A 69 -30.16 -4.62 -13.93
N LYS A 70 -30.50 -5.62 -14.74
CA LYS A 70 -29.94 -6.97 -14.59
C LYS A 70 -28.51 -6.96 -15.10
N LEU A 71 -27.56 -7.09 -14.19
CA LEU A 71 -26.12 -7.03 -14.48
C LEU A 71 -25.53 -8.44 -14.46
N SER A 72 -25.11 -8.94 -15.63
CA SER A 72 -24.40 -10.22 -15.73
C SER A 72 -22.92 -10.03 -15.48
N VAL A 73 -22.40 -10.67 -14.43
CA VAL A 73 -20.96 -10.69 -14.07
C VAL A 73 -20.44 -12.11 -14.27
N THR A 74 -19.37 -12.27 -15.03
CA THR A 74 -18.67 -13.56 -15.16
C THR A 74 -17.24 -13.38 -14.74
N LEU A 75 -16.79 -14.14 -13.74
CA LEU A 75 -15.43 -14.11 -13.21
C LEU A 75 -14.82 -15.51 -13.27
N GLU A 76 -13.62 -15.62 -13.82
CA GLU A 76 -12.91 -16.88 -13.93
C GLU A 76 -11.79 -16.98 -12.88
N ILE A 77 -11.66 -18.12 -12.25
CA ILE A 77 -10.58 -18.45 -11.32
C ILE A 77 -9.46 -19.12 -12.09
N ILE A 78 -8.23 -18.61 -11.91
CA ILE A 78 -7.04 -19.11 -12.56
C ILE A 78 -5.91 -19.26 -11.54
N GLU A 79 -5.43 -20.49 -11.34
CA GLU A 79 -4.20 -20.77 -10.59
C GLU A 79 -3.02 -20.68 -11.56
N LYS A 80 -2.04 -19.82 -11.28
CA LYS A 80 -0.92 -19.60 -12.20
C LYS A 80 0.36 -19.17 -11.50
N GLU A 81 1.49 -19.55 -12.06
CA GLU A 81 2.78 -19.00 -11.65
C GLU A 81 2.90 -17.54 -12.08
N GLY A 82 3.45 -16.72 -11.20
CA GLY A 82 3.77 -15.32 -11.44
C GLY A 82 4.95 -14.88 -10.58
N GLU A 83 5.18 -13.58 -10.45
CA GLU A 83 6.31 -13.03 -9.72
C GLU A 83 5.86 -12.09 -8.60
N LEU A 84 6.37 -12.30 -7.37
CA LEU A 84 6.26 -11.33 -6.25
C LEU A 84 7.29 -10.21 -6.40
N ALA A 85 8.49 -10.55 -6.88
CA ALA A 85 9.59 -9.63 -7.17
C ALA A 85 10.43 -10.24 -8.31
N ASP A 86 11.39 -9.48 -8.84
CA ASP A 86 12.24 -9.97 -9.92
C ASP A 86 12.98 -11.25 -9.53
N GLY A 87 12.71 -12.34 -10.28
CA GLY A 87 13.25 -13.66 -10.04
C GLY A 87 12.64 -14.44 -8.86
N THR A 88 11.74 -13.82 -8.08
CA THR A 88 10.98 -14.49 -7.02
C THR A 88 9.62 -14.89 -7.55
N LYS A 89 9.43 -16.16 -7.85
CA LYS A 89 8.19 -16.69 -8.39
C LYS A 89 7.27 -17.18 -7.28
N TYR A 90 5.97 -17.18 -7.55
CA TYR A 90 4.94 -17.65 -6.62
C TYR A 90 3.76 -18.25 -7.39
N LEU A 91 3.11 -19.25 -6.81
CA LEU A 91 1.87 -19.80 -7.36
C LEU A 91 0.68 -18.98 -6.85
N PHE A 92 0.22 -18.04 -7.65
CA PHE A 92 -0.96 -17.27 -7.34
C PHE A 92 -2.25 -18.03 -7.65
N TRP A 93 -3.23 -17.84 -6.81
CA TRP A 93 -4.62 -18.17 -7.08
C TRP A 93 -5.36 -16.86 -7.31
N THR A 94 -6.04 -16.73 -8.44
CA THR A 94 -6.49 -15.42 -8.89
C THR A 94 -7.95 -15.43 -9.33
N PHE A 95 -8.59 -14.29 -9.21
CA PHE A 95 -9.84 -13.98 -9.88
C PHE A 95 -9.53 -13.14 -11.15
N GLY A 96 -9.71 -13.74 -12.33
CA GLY A 96 -9.43 -13.08 -13.61
C GLY A 96 -7.96 -13.03 -14.02
N GLY A 97 -7.09 -13.85 -13.39
CA GLY A 97 -5.69 -13.99 -13.79
C GLY A 97 -4.75 -12.89 -13.29
N THR A 98 -5.18 -11.99 -12.42
CA THR A 98 -4.37 -10.92 -11.82
C THR A 98 -4.52 -10.89 -10.30
N VAL A 99 -3.57 -10.27 -9.63
CA VAL A 99 -3.64 -9.93 -8.20
C VAL A 99 -3.45 -8.42 -8.06
N PRO A 100 -4.43 -7.73 -7.47
CA PRO A 100 -5.78 -8.22 -7.12
C PRO A 100 -6.58 -8.67 -8.36
N GLY A 101 -7.70 -9.35 -8.10
CA GLY A 101 -8.66 -9.76 -9.13
C GLY A 101 -9.33 -8.58 -9.85
N ASN A 102 -10.11 -8.87 -10.87
CA ASN A 102 -10.75 -7.83 -11.67
C ASN A 102 -11.66 -6.92 -10.85
N PHE A 103 -11.64 -5.62 -11.17
CA PHE A 103 -12.57 -4.65 -10.60
C PHE A 103 -13.97 -4.84 -11.16
N ILE A 104 -14.96 -4.90 -10.27
CA ILE A 104 -16.38 -5.03 -10.61
C ILE A 104 -17.07 -3.70 -10.29
N ARG A 105 -17.87 -3.18 -11.23
CA ARG A 105 -18.61 -1.92 -11.04
C ARG A 105 -20.09 -2.14 -11.27
N ALA A 106 -20.89 -1.87 -10.25
CA ALA A 106 -22.36 -1.97 -10.24
C ALA A 106 -22.96 -0.69 -9.66
N ARG A 107 -24.27 -0.57 -9.62
CA ARG A 107 -24.95 0.49 -8.87
C ARG A 107 -25.97 -0.10 -7.88
N VAL A 108 -26.36 0.72 -6.92
CA VAL A 108 -27.43 0.38 -5.99
C VAL A 108 -28.74 0.06 -6.76
N GLY A 109 -29.40 -1.03 -6.37
CA GLY A 109 -30.60 -1.54 -7.02
C GLY A 109 -30.37 -2.49 -8.19
N ASP A 110 -29.13 -2.66 -8.70
CA ASP A 110 -28.85 -3.68 -9.70
C ASP A 110 -29.16 -5.08 -9.18
N GLU A 111 -29.74 -5.91 -10.03
CA GLU A 111 -29.88 -7.35 -9.83
C GLU A 111 -28.74 -8.05 -10.55
N VAL A 112 -27.79 -8.55 -9.78
CA VAL A 112 -26.57 -9.15 -10.32
C VAL A 112 -26.78 -10.65 -10.51
N SER A 113 -26.57 -11.13 -11.73
CA SER A 113 -26.39 -12.55 -12.05
C SER A 113 -24.90 -12.84 -12.12
N PHE A 114 -24.35 -13.42 -11.04
CA PHE A 114 -22.93 -13.66 -10.89
C PHE A 114 -22.56 -15.09 -11.25
N THR A 115 -21.74 -15.27 -12.27
CA THR A 115 -21.22 -16.58 -12.69
C THR A 115 -19.75 -16.70 -12.31
N LEU A 116 -19.42 -17.63 -11.42
CA LEU A 116 -18.05 -18.00 -11.08
C LEU A 116 -17.66 -19.25 -11.87
N LYS A 117 -16.52 -19.19 -12.55
CA LYS A 117 -15.94 -20.30 -13.31
C LYS A 117 -14.62 -20.71 -12.69
N ASN A 118 -14.37 -22.00 -12.54
CA ASN A 118 -13.08 -22.52 -12.12
C ASN A 118 -12.41 -23.19 -13.33
N HIS A 119 -11.22 -22.62 -13.74
CA HIS A 119 -10.52 -23.10 -14.94
C HIS A 119 -10.23 -24.61 -14.83
N PRO A 120 -10.39 -25.43 -15.91
CA PRO A 120 -10.18 -26.85 -15.84
C PRO A 120 -8.79 -27.31 -15.38
N ASP A 121 -7.76 -26.49 -15.66
CA ASP A 121 -6.37 -26.79 -15.29
C ASP A 121 -6.04 -26.49 -13.82
N ASN A 122 -6.91 -25.80 -13.10
CA ASN A 122 -6.78 -25.56 -11.67
C ASN A 122 -6.78 -26.85 -10.88
N LYS A 123 -6.25 -26.82 -9.66
CA LYS A 123 -6.13 -28.00 -8.81
C LYS A 123 -7.09 -28.01 -7.65
N LEU A 124 -7.60 -26.84 -7.26
CA LEU A 124 -8.39 -26.65 -6.05
C LEU A 124 -9.83 -26.21 -6.38
N ALA A 125 -10.72 -26.51 -5.47
CA ALA A 125 -12.06 -25.92 -5.45
C ALA A 125 -12.00 -24.52 -4.83
N HIS A 126 -12.79 -23.61 -5.35
CA HIS A 126 -12.86 -22.23 -4.90
C HIS A 126 -14.30 -21.75 -4.85
N ASN A 127 -14.54 -20.68 -4.13
CA ASN A 127 -15.81 -19.94 -4.10
C ASN A 127 -15.53 -18.44 -4.02
N ILE A 128 -16.56 -17.62 -3.82
CA ILE A 128 -16.40 -16.17 -3.63
C ILE A 128 -17.35 -15.66 -2.55
N ASP A 129 -16.80 -14.90 -1.63
CA ASP A 129 -17.50 -14.03 -0.69
C ASP A 129 -17.35 -12.58 -1.19
N LEU A 130 -18.49 -11.92 -1.43
CA LEU A 130 -18.53 -10.50 -1.78
C LEU A 130 -19.10 -9.72 -0.59
N HIS A 131 -18.31 -8.87 0.05
CA HIS A 131 -18.76 -8.04 1.17
C HIS A 131 -19.91 -7.08 0.79
N ALA A 132 -20.16 -6.89 -0.51
CA ALA A 132 -21.31 -6.16 -1.04
C ALA A 132 -22.63 -6.93 -0.96
N VAL A 133 -22.60 -8.24 -0.68
CA VAL A 133 -23.76 -9.13 -0.72
C VAL A 133 -24.33 -9.33 0.67
N THR A 134 -25.59 -8.99 0.84
CA THR A 134 -26.36 -9.35 2.06
C THR A 134 -26.97 -10.73 1.87
N GLY A 135 -26.35 -11.73 2.49
CA GLY A 135 -26.77 -13.14 2.39
C GLY A 135 -25.73 -14.06 3.02
N THR A 136 -26.05 -15.34 3.16
CA THR A 136 -25.18 -16.31 3.84
C THR A 136 -23.83 -16.44 3.13
N GLY A 137 -22.74 -16.16 3.87
CA GLY A 137 -21.36 -16.20 3.36
C GLY A 137 -21.09 -15.28 2.19
N GLY A 138 -21.85 -14.16 2.05
CA GLY A 138 -21.60 -13.19 0.96
C GLY A 138 -21.69 -13.80 -0.45
N GLY A 139 -22.34 -14.95 -0.61
CA GLY A 139 -22.39 -15.75 -1.84
C GLY A 139 -21.52 -17.01 -1.83
N ALA A 140 -20.66 -17.21 -0.82
CA ALA A 140 -19.73 -18.34 -0.78
C ALA A 140 -20.43 -19.70 -0.83
N ASP A 141 -21.55 -19.86 -0.11
CA ASP A 141 -22.34 -21.09 -0.09
C ASP A 141 -22.94 -21.44 -1.46
N ALA A 142 -23.25 -20.40 -2.26
CA ALA A 142 -23.89 -20.55 -3.56
C ALA A 142 -22.89 -20.71 -4.72
N SER A 143 -21.60 -20.48 -4.50
CA SER A 143 -20.59 -20.31 -5.56
C SER A 143 -19.48 -21.34 -5.56
N LEU A 144 -19.47 -22.34 -4.67
CA LEU A 144 -18.41 -23.37 -4.64
C LEU A 144 -18.34 -24.13 -5.97
N VAL A 145 -17.18 -24.09 -6.61
CA VAL A 145 -16.88 -24.72 -7.91
C VAL A 145 -15.57 -25.50 -7.87
N ALA A 146 -15.61 -26.78 -8.29
CA ALA A 146 -14.41 -27.57 -8.55
C ALA A 146 -13.82 -27.22 -9.94
N PRO A 147 -12.58 -27.58 -10.23
CA PRO A 147 -11.97 -27.39 -11.55
C PRO A 147 -12.88 -27.87 -12.68
N GLY A 148 -13.01 -27.07 -13.72
CA GLY A 148 -13.90 -27.31 -14.86
C GLY A 148 -15.38 -27.04 -14.61
N GLN A 149 -15.77 -26.60 -13.43
CA GLN A 149 -17.16 -26.26 -13.09
C GLN A 149 -17.41 -24.77 -13.11
N GLN A 150 -18.68 -24.41 -13.25
CA GLN A 150 -19.19 -23.06 -13.03
C GLN A 150 -20.48 -23.08 -12.24
N ARG A 151 -20.74 -22.02 -11.49
CA ARG A 151 -22.02 -21.76 -10.81
C ARG A 151 -22.44 -20.33 -10.99
N THR A 152 -23.76 -20.14 -11.04
CA THR A 152 -24.39 -18.82 -11.09
C THR A 152 -25.32 -18.67 -9.88
N PHE A 153 -25.21 -17.52 -9.22
CA PHE A 153 -26.15 -17.09 -8.19
C PHE A 153 -26.56 -15.64 -8.43
N THR A 154 -27.62 -15.20 -7.79
CA THR A 154 -28.15 -13.85 -7.95
C THR A 154 -28.20 -13.13 -6.62
N PHE A 155 -27.96 -11.83 -6.66
CA PHE A 155 -28.12 -10.94 -5.51
C PHE A 155 -28.52 -9.54 -5.97
N LYS A 156 -29.03 -8.74 -5.05
CA LYS A 156 -29.34 -7.33 -5.31
C LYS A 156 -28.36 -6.44 -4.59
N CYS A 157 -27.83 -5.41 -5.27
CA CYS A 157 -26.97 -4.41 -4.67
C CYS A 157 -27.78 -3.47 -3.78
N LEU A 158 -27.78 -3.71 -2.47
CA LEU A 158 -28.62 -2.97 -1.52
C LEU A 158 -27.96 -1.68 -1.03
N ASN A 159 -26.65 -1.69 -0.86
CA ASN A 159 -25.89 -0.59 -0.24
C ASN A 159 -24.84 -0.05 -1.19
N PRO A 160 -24.76 1.28 -1.40
CA PRO A 160 -23.65 1.86 -2.13
C PRO A 160 -22.37 1.82 -1.29
N GLY A 161 -21.24 1.59 -1.93
CA GLY A 161 -19.92 1.55 -1.28
C GLY A 161 -18.89 0.81 -2.09
N LEU A 162 -17.65 0.84 -1.60
CA LEU A 162 -16.54 0.06 -2.13
C LEU A 162 -16.28 -1.12 -1.20
N PHE A 163 -16.37 -2.34 -1.74
CA PHE A 163 -16.34 -3.56 -0.95
C PHE A 163 -15.26 -4.51 -1.46
N VAL A 164 -14.63 -5.23 -0.53
CA VAL A 164 -13.74 -6.35 -0.88
C VAL A 164 -14.57 -7.56 -1.32
N TYR A 165 -14.04 -8.35 -2.22
CA TYR A 165 -14.43 -9.73 -2.41
C TYR A 165 -13.21 -10.64 -2.28
N HIS A 166 -13.39 -11.86 -1.82
CA HIS A 166 -12.31 -12.84 -1.68
C HIS A 166 -12.81 -14.28 -1.72
N CYS A 167 -11.88 -15.24 -1.85
CA CYS A 167 -12.23 -16.64 -1.70
C CYS A 167 -12.47 -16.98 -0.23
N ALA A 168 -13.56 -17.66 0.04
CA ALA A 168 -13.96 -18.14 1.38
C ALA A 168 -13.94 -19.67 1.48
N GLN A 169 -13.31 -20.37 0.53
CA GLN A 169 -13.12 -21.83 0.62
C GLN A 169 -12.07 -22.16 1.69
N ALA A 170 -12.35 -23.16 2.50
CA ALA A 170 -11.42 -23.62 3.53
C ALA A 170 -10.17 -24.30 2.93
N PRO A 171 -8.97 -23.99 3.45
CA PRO A 171 -8.65 -23.08 4.53
C PRO A 171 -8.61 -21.61 4.04
N VAL A 172 -9.57 -20.79 4.45
CA VAL A 172 -9.82 -19.43 3.96
C VAL A 172 -8.57 -18.54 3.95
N PRO A 173 -7.75 -18.47 5.04
CA PRO A 173 -6.60 -17.57 5.06
C PRO A 173 -5.56 -17.90 3.97
N LEU A 174 -5.43 -19.19 3.61
CA LEU A 174 -4.49 -19.62 2.58
C LEU A 174 -4.89 -19.12 1.20
N HIS A 175 -6.20 -19.16 0.87
CA HIS A 175 -6.70 -18.66 -0.42
C HIS A 175 -6.47 -17.16 -0.56
N ILE A 176 -6.73 -16.38 0.49
CA ILE A 176 -6.48 -14.93 0.50
C ILE A 176 -4.97 -14.64 0.38
N ALA A 177 -4.13 -15.33 1.16
CA ALA A 177 -2.67 -15.17 1.14
C ALA A 177 -2.03 -15.54 -0.22
N ASN A 178 -2.72 -16.36 -1.04
CA ASN A 178 -2.29 -16.67 -2.40
C ASN A 178 -2.82 -15.68 -3.47
N GLY A 179 -3.52 -14.61 -3.08
CA GLY A 179 -3.91 -13.52 -3.98
C GLY A 179 -5.39 -13.50 -4.38
N MET A 180 -6.24 -14.33 -3.75
CA MET A 180 -7.65 -14.42 -4.11
C MET A 180 -8.51 -13.34 -3.45
N TYR A 181 -8.34 -12.09 -3.87
CA TYR A 181 -9.11 -10.94 -3.44
C TYR A 181 -9.22 -9.89 -4.55
N GLY A 182 -10.21 -9.00 -4.43
CA GLY A 182 -10.41 -7.87 -5.33
C GLY A 182 -11.46 -6.90 -4.80
N LEU A 183 -11.90 -5.93 -5.62
CA LEU A 183 -12.88 -4.91 -5.25
C LEU A 183 -14.12 -4.95 -6.13
N ILE A 184 -15.27 -4.74 -5.49
CA ILE A 184 -16.53 -4.42 -6.12
C ILE A 184 -17.01 -3.05 -5.64
N LEU A 185 -17.24 -2.13 -6.58
CA LEU A 185 -17.87 -0.83 -6.33
C LEU A 185 -19.36 -0.93 -6.63
N VAL A 186 -20.18 -0.57 -5.66
CA VAL A 186 -21.60 -0.33 -5.85
C VAL A 186 -21.82 1.18 -5.78
N GLU A 187 -21.99 1.82 -6.94
CA GLU A 187 -22.22 3.26 -6.98
C GLU A 187 -23.61 3.63 -6.45
N PRO A 188 -23.76 4.81 -5.83
CA PRO A 188 -25.05 5.33 -5.44
C PRO A 188 -25.93 5.62 -6.66
N GLU A 189 -27.20 5.89 -6.43
CA GLU A 189 -28.08 6.43 -7.47
C GLU A 189 -27.53 7.76 -7.98
N GLY A 190 -27.41 7.91 -9.31
CA GLY A 190 -26.76 9.06 -9.93
C GLY A 190 -25.25 8.98 -10.08
N GLY A 191 -24.63 7.93 -9.56
CA GLY A 191 -23.18 7.71 -9.65
C GLY A 191 -22.36 8.46 -8.59
N LEU A 192 -21.06 8.31 -8.65
CA LEU A 192 -20.12 9.13 -7.89
C LEU A 192 -19.89 10.49 -8.58
N PRO A 193 -19.52 11.54 -7.84
CA PRO A 193 -19.10 12.82 -8.46
C PRO A 193 -18.00 12.58 -9.50
N PRO A 194 -18.00 13.33 -10.63
CA PRO A 194 -16.99 13.14 -11.67
C PRO A 194 -15.60 13.55 -11.16
N VAL A 195 -14.60 12.80 -11.61
CA VAL A 195 -13.16 13.09 -11.45
C VAL A 195 -12.46 12.87 -12.78
N ASP A 196 -11.23 13.40 -12.94
CA ASP A 196 -10.50 13.27 -14.19
C ASP A 196 -9.86 11.88 -14.35
N MET A 197 -9.33 11.32 -13.26
CA MET A 197 -8.66 10.03 -13.26
C MET A 197 -9.16 9.12 -12.15
N GLU A 198 -9.37 7.83 -12.46
CA GLU A 198 -9.73 6.79 -11.49
C GLU A 198 -8.74 5.63 -11.58
N TYR A 199 -8.28 5.14 -10.42
CA TYR A 199 -7.34 4.02 -10.33
C TYR A 199 -7.71 3.03 -9.24
N TYR A 200 -7.30 1.78 -9.45
CA TYR A 200 -7.47 0.64 -8.56
C TYR A 200 -6.14 0.24 -7.95
N VAL A 201 -6.01 0.37 -6.64
CA VAL A 201 -4.83 -0.01 -5.86
C VAL A 201 -5.26 -0.91 -4.73
N MET A 202 -4.61 -2.07 -4.56
CA MET A 202 -4.93 -2.98 -3.48
C MET A 202 -3.67 -3.57 -2.85
N GLN A 203 -3.59 -3.47 -1.51
CA GLN A 203 -2.52 -4.08 -0.73
C GLN A 203 -2.82 -5.55 -0.43
N GLY A 204 -1.77 -6.36 -0.35
CA GLY A 204 -1.83 -7.74 0.12
C GLY A 204 -0.53 -8.18 0.75
N ASP A 205 -0.63 -9.15 1.66
CA ASP A 205 0.48 -9.72 2.41
C ASP A 205 0.83 -11.11 1.86
N PHE A 206 2.12 -11.34 1.59
CA PHE A 206 2.60 -12.64 1.10
C PHE A 206 3.68 -13.21 2.03
N TYR A 207 3.53 -14.48 2.32
CA TYR A 207 4.32 -15.22 3.29
C TYR A 207 5.03 -16.37 2.56
N THR A 208 6.34 -16.26 2.38
CA THR A 208 7.13 -17.23 1.62
C THR A 208 8.08 -18.00 2.53
N GLU A 209 8.35 -19.31 2.22
CA GLU A 209 9.35 -20.07 2.96
C GLU A 209 10.74 -19.43 2.85
N GLY A 210 11.12 -18.95 1.67
CA GLY A 210 12.32 -18.16 1.49
C GLY A 210 12.16 -16.74 2.01
N ASP A 211 13.26 -16.10 2.36
CA ASP A 211 13.31 -14.70 2.76
C ASP A 211 13.03 -13.76 1.57
N TYR A 212 12.78 -12.49 1.87
CA TYR A 212 12.57 -11.45 0.86
C TYR A 212 13.69 -11.46 -0.21
N GLY A 213 13.32 -11.61 -1.48
CA GLY A 213 14.23 -11.67 -2.60
C GLY A 213 14.84 -13.06 -2.90
N ALA A 214 14.40 -14.10 -2.19
CA ALA A 214 14.79 -15.47 -2.52
C ALA A 214 14.36 -15.84 -3.95
N GLN A 215 15.28 -16.38 -4.73
CA GLN A 215 15.07 -16.66 -6.15
C GLN A 215 14.32 -17.98 -6.37
N GLY A 216 13.62 -18.07 -7.51
CA GLY A 216 12.86 -19.25 -7.91
C GLY A 216 11.46 -19.30 -7.29
N LEU A 217 10.79 -20.44 -7.47
CA LEU A 217 9.44 -20.65 -6.96
C LEU A 217 9.43 -20.80 -5.44
N GLN A 218 8.72 -19.92 -4.78
CA GLN A 218 8.55 -19.91 -3.32
C GLN A 218 7.24 -20.59 -2.93
N ALA A 219 7.30 -21.41 -1.90
CA ALA A 219 6.11 -21.97 -1.27
C ALA A 219 5.55 -21.01 -0.21
N PHE A 220 4.26 -21.13 0.09
CA PHE A 220 3.62 -20.43 1.19
C PHE A 220 4.15 -20.90 2.55
N SER A 221 4.45 -19.96 3.44
CA SER A 221 4.87 -20.24 4.83
C SER A 221 3.74 -20.00 5.82
N GLN A 222 3.17 -21.09 6.33
CA GLN A 222 2.14 -21.01 7.36
C GLN A 222 2.69 -20.47 8.68
N GLU A 223 3.94 -20.79 9.02
CA GLU A 223 4.58 -20.28 10.25
C GLU A 223 4.64 -18.75 10.24
N LYS A 224 5.16 -18.17 9.14
CA LYS A 224 5.25 -16.71 9.01
C LYS A 224 3.86 -16.05 8.96
N ALA A 225 2.88 -16.72 8.34
CA ALA A 225 1.51 -16.22 8.26
C ALA A 225 0.84 -16.17 9.65
N LEU A 226 0.97 -17.22 10.45
CA LEU A 226 0.49 -17.25 11.84
C LEU A 226 1.23 -16.24 12.75
N ALA A 227 2.49 -15.97 12.45
CA ALA A 227 3.29 -14.97 13.18
C ALA A 227 3.05 -13.52 12.67
N GLU A 228 2.21 -13.31 11.65
CA GLU A 228 1.93 -12.03 11.00
C GLU A 228 3.20 -11.33 10.47
N LYS A 229 4.16 -12.11 9.98
CA LYS A 229 5.46 -11.65 9.49
C LYS A 229 5.61 -11.92 7.98
N PRO A 230 4.90 -11.20 7.11
CA PRO A 230 5.03 -11.39 5.67
C PRO A 230 6.43 -11.01 5.19
N ASP A 231 6.93 -11.73 4.18
CA ASP A 231 8.13 -11.35 3.46
C ASP A 231 7.84 -10.19 2.50
N TYR A 232 6.66 -10.20 1.89
CA TYR A 232 6.20 -9.15 0.97
C TYR A 232 4.91 -8.53 1.44
N VAL A 233 4.82 -7.20 1.33
CA VAL A 233 3.59 -6.43 1.42
C VAL A 233 3.54 -5.61 0.14
N LEU A 234 2.55 -5.86 -0.72
CA LEU A 234 2.60 -5.42 -2.11
C LEU A 234 1.35 -4.61 -2.49
N PHE A 235 1.54 -3.55 -3.27
CA PHE A 235 0.46 -3.00 -4.06
C PHE A 235 0.36 -3.76 -5.39
N ASN A 236 -0.84 -4.19 -5.74
CA ASN A 236 -1.18 -4.89 -6.98
C ASN A 236 -0.27 -6.11 -7.27
N GLY A 237 0.03 -6.89 -6.21
CA GLY A 237 0.54 -8.25 -6.27
C GLY A 237 2.01 -8.44 -6.67
N LYS A 238 2.76 -7.38 -6.99
CA LYS A 238 4.19 -7.46 -7.33
C LYS A 238 4.94 -6.23 -6.86
N VAL A 239 6.19 -6.40 -6.43
CA VAL A 239 7.13 -5.29 -6.22
C VAL A 239 7.28 -4.51 -7.53
N GLY A 240 7.03 -3.20 -7.47
CA GLY A 240 7.12 -2.35 -8.65
C GLY A 240 5.94 -2.45 -9.63
N ALA A 241 4.81 -3.05 -9.24
CA ALA A 241 3.61 -3.11 -10.09
C ALA A 241 3.06 -1.72 -10.48
N LEU A 242 3.34 -0.70 -9.68
CA LEU A 242 2.91 0.70 -9.87
C LEU A 242 4.10 1.67 -9.94
N THR A 243 5.25 1.27 -10.48
CA THR A 243 6.44 2.14 -10.57
C THR A 243 7.04 2.13 -11.98
N GLY A 244 7.90 3.11 -12.27
CA GLY A 244 8.55 3.23 -13.58
C GLY A 244 7.53 3.41 -14.70
N ASP A 245 7.61 2.60 -15.75
CA ASP A 245 6.69 2.66 -16.89
C ASP A 245 5.24 2.23 -16.55
N LYS A 246 5.05 1.66 -15.35
CA LYS A 246 3.74 1.24 -14.80
C LYS A 246 3.19 2.22 -13.77
N ALA A 247 3.88 3.34 -13.53
CA ALA A 247 3.40 4.37 -12.62
C ALA A 247 2.04 4.91 -13.07
N LEU A 248 1.20 5.27 -12.11
CA LEU A 248 -0.04 5.99 -12.37
C LEU A 248 0.29 7.39 -12.92
N THR A 249 -0.58 7.96 -13.74
CA THR A 249 -0.32 9.27 -14.39
C THR A 249 -1.50 10.22 -14.21
N VAL A 250 -1.20 11.51 -14.13
CA VAL A 250 -2.19 12.58 -14.02
C VAL A 250 -1.59 13.89 -14.55
N ASN A 251 -2.41 14.86 -14.90
CA ASN A 251 -1.93 16.23 -15.16
C ASN A 251 -2.14 17.12 -13.93
N ALA A 252 -1.23 18.04 -13.68
CA ALA A 252 -1.42 19.05 -12.64
C ALA A 252 -2.68 19.88 -12.93
N GLY A 253 -3.53 20.05 -11.93
CA GLY A 253 -4.86 20.65 -12.02
C GLY A 253 -5.99 19.63 -12.09
N GLU A 254 -5.71 18.36 -12.38
CA GLU A 254 -6.70 17.27 -12.44
C GLU A 254 -6.97 16.64 -11.06
N THR A 255 -8.16 16.07 -10.94
CA THR A 255 -8.62 15.32 -9.76
C THR A 255 -8.42 13.82 -9.95
N VAL A 256 -7.94 13.17 -8.90
CA VAL A 256 -7.70 11.72 -8.86
C VAL A 256 -8.61 11.07 -7.84
N ARG A 257 -9.22 9.96 -8.21
CA ARG A 257 -9.90 9.03 -7.30
C ARG A 257 -9.15 7.71 -7.28
N LEU A 258 -8.74 7.30 -6.09
CA LEU A 258 -8.16 5.99 -5.86
C LEU A 258 -9.18 5.11 -5.15
N PHE A 259 -9.49 3.97 -5.75
CA PHE A 259 -10.21 2.88 -5.09
C PHE A 259 -9.16 1.99 -4.42
N VAL A 260 -8.99 2.16 -3.12
CA VAL A 260 -7.91 1.51 -2.38
C VAL A 260 -8.49 0.40 -1.52
N GLY A 261 -7.98 -0.82 -1.69
CA GLY A 261 -8.35 -1.98 -0.90
C GLY A 261 -7.19 -2.59 -0.14
N ASN A 262 -7.53 -3.43 0.83
CA ASN A 262 -6.56 -4.25 1.56
C ASN A 262 -7.10 -5.68 1.65
N GLY A 263 -6.49 -6.59 0.87
CA GLY A 263 -6.81 -8.02 0.90
C GLY A 263 -6.31 -8.72 2.16
N GLY A 264 -5.38 -8.13 2.87
CA GLY A 264 -4.71 -8.75 4.01
C GLY A 264 -3.86 -9.96 3.57
N PRO A 265 -3.91 -11.10 4.29
CA PRO A 265 -4.95 -11.48 5.27
C PRO A 265 -4.81 -10.88 6.67
N ASN A 266 -3.63 -10.36 7.05
CA ASN A 266 -3.37 -10.01 8.45
C ASN A 266 -3.16 -8.50 8.68
N LEU A 267 -2.36 -7.83 7.81
CA LEU A 267 -1.87 -6.50 8.13
C LEU A 267 -2.86 -5.39 7.74
N ILE A 268 -2.98 -4.40 8.61
CA ILE A 268 -3.68 -3.14 8.34
C ILE A 268 -2.80 -2.30 7.43
N SER A 269 -3.38 -1.60 6.45
CA SER A 269 -2.71 -0.59 5.64
C SER A 269 -2.91 0.79 6.24
N SER A 270 -1.82 1.56 6.36
CA SER A 270 -1.84 2.99 6.65
C SER A 270 -1.56 3.75 5.35
N PHE A 271 -2.56 3.84 4.48
CA PHE A 271 -2.39 4.34 3.12
C PHE A 271 -2.16 5.85 3.10
N HIS A 272 -1.11 6.28 2.40
CA HIS A 272 -0.74 7.68 2.20
C HIS A 272 -0.17 7.90 0.79
N VAL A 273 -0.33 9.10 0.27
CA VAL A 273 0.37 9.58 -0.94
C VAL A 273 1.32 10.70 -0.52
N ILE A 274 2.62 10.41 -0.54
CA ILE A 274 3.64 11.39 -0.13
C ILE A 274 3.62 12.59 -1.07
N GLY A 275 3.34 13.75 -0.51
CA GLY A 275 3.22 15.02 -1.23
C GLY A 275 1.78 15.48 -1.44
N GLU A 276 0.78 14.70 -1.01
CA GLU A 276 -0.64 15.05 -1.10
C GLU A 276 -1.36 15.03 0.25
N ILE A 277 -2.42 15.81 0.32
CA ILE A 277 -3.45 15.77 1.35
C ILE A 277 -4.73 15.31 0.63
N PHE A 278 -5.36 14.27 1.12
CA PHE A 278 -6.61 13.79 0.56
C PHE A 278 -7.73 14.79 0.84
N ASP A 279 -8.31 15.36 -0.21
CA ASP A 279 -9.45 16.27 -0.08
C ASP A 279 -10.62 15.57 0.58
N ARG A 280 -10.86 14.29 0.17
CA ARG A 280 -11.96 13.48 0.69
C ARG A 280 -11.56 12.01 0.79
N VAL A 281 -11.99 11.37 1.88
CA VAL A 281 -11.87 9.94 2.09
C VAL A 281 -13.22 9.38 2.51
N GLN A 282 -13.78 8.47 1.70
CA GLN A 282 -14.91 7.64 2.14
C GLN A 282 -14.34 6.48 2.96
N VAL A 283 -14.49 6.59 4.28
CA VAL A 283 -13.93 5.64 5.23
C VAL A 283 -14.61 4.29 5.07
N GLU A 284 -13.81 3.23 4.99
CA GLU A 284 -14.25 1.86 4.75
C GLU A 284 -15.13 1.70 3.48
N GLY A 285 -14.95 2.60 2.52
CA GLY A 285 -15.76 2.64 1.29
C GLY A 285 -17.23 2.98 1.49
N GLY A 286 -17.63 3.35 2.72
CA GLY A 286 -19.00 3.62 3.10
C GLY A 286 -19.44 5.07 2.87
N LYS A 287 -20.43 5.53 3.64
CA LYS A 287 -21.00 6.88 3.52
C LYS A 287 -20.27 7.94 4.34
N LEU A 288 -19.47 7.53 5.33
CA LEU A 288 -18.71 8.47 6.16
C LEU A 288 -17.58 9.10 5.35
N ILE A 289 -17.56 10.43 5.32
CA ILE A 289 -16.54 11.20 4.60
C ILE A 289 -15.70 11.97 5.61
N ASN A 290 -14.39 11.77 5.54
CA ASN A 290 -13.40 12.61 6.20
C ASN A 290 -12.77 13.54 5.16
N GLU A 291 -12.56 14.79 5.51
CA GLU A 291 -11.96 15.81 4.64
C GLU A 291 -10.59 16.24 5.17
N ASN A 292 -9.68 16.64 4.26
CA ASN A 292 -8.33 17.10 4.57
C ASN A 292 -7.50 16.06 5.35
N VAL A 293 -7.50 14.82 4.87
CA VAL A 293 -6.89 13.66 5.51
C VAL A 293 -5.49 13.41 4.95
N GLN A 294 -4.51 13.24 5.82
CA GLN A 294 -3.13 12.93 5.40
C GLN A 294 -2.89 11.42 5.17
N THR A 295 -3.48 10.58 6.01
CA THR A 295 -3.29 9.12 5.99
C THR A 295 -4.59 8.47 6.39
N THR A 296 -5.01 7.44 5.65
CA THR A 296 -6.22 6.69 5.98
C THR A 296 -5.89 5.25 6.35
N VAL A 297 -6.62 4.72 7.33
CA VAL A 297 -6.50 3.31 7.77
C VAL A 297 -7.43 2.45 6.95
N ILE A 298 -6.89 1.36 6.38
CA ILE A 298 -7.67 0.36 5.66
C ILE A 298 -7.42 -0.99 6.33
N PRO A 299 -8.41 -1.53 7.06
CA PRO A 299 -8.27 -2.82 7.72
C PRO A 299 -8.12 -3.96 6.70
N ALA A 300 -7.59 -5.10 7.13
CA ALA A 300 -7.62 -6.32 6.32
C ALA A 300 -9.07 -6.66 5.95
N GLY A 301 -9.34 -6.92 4.68
CA GLY A 301 -10.70 -7.13 4.17
C GLY A 301 -11.52 -5.85 4.01
N GLY A 302 -10.91 -4.66 4.13
CA GLY A 302 -11.55 -3.37 3.98
C GLY A 302 -11.09 -2.59 2.74
N ALA A 303 -11.75 -1.44 2.50
CA ALA A 303 -11.44 -0.56 1.38
C ALA A 303 -11.73 0.91 1.74
N ALA A 304 -11.19 1.85 0.98
CA ALA A 304 -11.50 3.27 1.08
C ALA A 304 -11.53 3.91 -0.32
N ILE A 305 -12.36 4.93 -0.51
CA ILE A 305 -12.32 5.78 -1.70
C ILE A 305 -11.59 7.06 -1.30
N VAL A 306 -10.49 7.34 -1.98
CA VAL A 306 -9.61 8.49 -1.71
C VAL A 306 -9.66 9.44 -2.89
N GLU A 307 -9.92 10.72 -2.65
CA GLU A 307 -9.98 11.76 -3.69
C GLU A 307 -9.08 12.93 -3.32
N PHE A 308 -8.36 13.45 -4.30
CA PHE A 308 -7.52 14.64 -4.17
C PHE A 308 -7.27 15.29 -5.53
N LYS A 309 -6.98 16.59 -5.52
CA LYS A 309 -6.58 17.33 -6.69
C LYS A 309 -5.07 17.54 -6.69
N VAL A 310 -4.41 17.17 -7.77
CA VAL A 310 -2.95 17.32 -7.90
C VAL A 310 -2.64 18.74 -8.41
N GLU A 311 -2.08 19.61 -7.56
CA GLU A 311 -1.86 21.02 -7.89
C GLU A 311 -0.45 21.31 -8.45
N VAL A 312 0.51 20.40 -8.25
CA VAL A 312 1.92 20.61 -8.61
C VAL A 312 2.43 19.41 -9.40
N PRO A 313 3.16 19.61 -10.51
CA PRO A 313 3.77 18.50 -11.23
C PRO A 313 4.89 17.87 -10.42
N GLY A 314 5.07 16.55 -10.57
CA GLY A 314 6.12 15.81 -9.86
C GLY A 314 5.82 14.33 -9.72
N SER A 315 6.65 13.63 -8.98
CA SER A 315 6.45 12.23 -8.64
C SER A 315 5.95 12.12 -7.20
N TYR A 316 4.77 11.60 -7.03
CA TYR A 316 4.12 11.34 -5.75
C TYR A 316 4.22 9.86 -5.43
N THR A 317 4.57 9.52 -4.20
CA THR A 317 4.78 8.11 -3.82
C THR A 317 3.63 7.59 -2.97
N LEU A 318 2.93 6.59 -3.49
CA LEU A 318 1.93 5.83 -2.74
C LEU A 318 2.65 4.89 -1.79
N VAL A 319 2.27 4.87 -0.51
CA VAL A 319 2.90 4.00 0.49
C VAL A 319 1.89 3.43 1.49
N ASP A 320 2.18 2.25 2.03
CA ASP A 320 1.79 1.94 3.40
C ASP A 320 2.73 2.71 4.33
N HIS A 321 2.22 3.66 5.12
CA HIS A 321 3.04 4.53 5.98
C HIS A 321 3.60 3.80 7.21
N ALA A 322 3.33 2.52 7.39
CA ALA A 322 4.19 1.61 8.13
C ALA A 322 5.48 1.40 7.30
N ILE A 323 6.35 2.39 7.28
CA ILE A 323 7.28 2.75 6.21
C ILE A 323 8.28 1.65 5.83
N PHE A 324 8.61 0.73 6.75
CA PHE A 324 9.39 -0.46 6.42
C PHE A 324 8.64 -1.44 5.51
N ARG A 325 7.30 -1.42 5.48
CA ARG A 325 6.52 -2.21 4.54
C ARG A 325 6.61 -1.62 3.13
N ALA A 326 6.65 -0.29 3.01
CA ALA A 326 6.82 0.37 1.72
C ALA A 326 8.19 0.06 1.11
N PHE A 327 9.27 0.49 1.77
CA PHE A 327 10.61 0.45 1.17
C PHE A 327 11.30 -0.90 1.27
N ASN A 328 10.97 -1.74 2.25
CA ASN A 328 11.65 -3.02 2.46
C ASN A 328 10.82 -4.25 2.10
N LYS A 329 9.51 -4.09 1.86
CA LYS A 329 8.61 -5.21 1.53
C LYS A 329 7.75 -4.98 0.29
N GLY A 330 7.81 -3.78 -0.32
CA GLY A 330 7.25 -3.50 -1.63
C GLY A 330 5.88 -2.81 -1.66
N ALA A 331 5.32 -2.35 -0.51
CA ALA A 331 4.06 -1.58 -0.47
C ALA A 331 4.27 -0.14 -0.94
N LEU A 332 4.70 0.01 -2.19
CA LEU A 332 5.09 1.27 -2.80
C LEU A 332 4.57 1.37 -4.24
N GLY A 333 4.05 2.54 -4.61
CA GLY A 333 3.64 2.91 -5.96
C GLY A 333 4.02 4.35 -6.27
N GLN A 334 3.82 4.78 -7.51
CA GLN A 334 4.08 6.14 -7.97
C GLN A 334 2.88 6.68 -8.74
N LEU A 335 2.58 7.97 -8.53
CA LEU A 335 1.71 8.78 -9.35
C LEU A 335 2.56 9.91 -9.95
N ILE A 336 2.68 9.94 -11.27
CA ILE A 336 3.46 10.93 -11.99
C ILE A 336 2.52 12.03 -12.48
N ALA A 337 2.66 13.21 -11.93
CA ALA A 337 1.93 14.40 -12.36
C ALA A 337 2.74 15.19 -13.39
N GLN A 338 2.16 15.39 -14.56
CA GLN A 338 2.73 16.20 -15.64
C GLN A 338 2.14 17.61 -15.59
N GLY A 339 2.90 18.62 -16.02
CA GLY A 339 2.38 19.97 -16.07
C GLY A 339 3.42 21.06 -15.87
N ARG A 340 2.96 22.28 -15.63
CA ARG A 340 3.81 23.44 -15.33
C ARG A 340 4.00 23.57 -13.82
N GLU A 341 5.24 23.87 -13.41
CA GLU A 341 5.54 24.20 -12.01
C GLU A 341 4.64 25.33 -11.48
N ASN A 342 4.24 25.18 -10.23
CA ASN A 342 3.46 26.19 -9.50
C ASN A 342 4.24 26.64 -8.25
N PRO A 343 5.17 27.60 -8.38
CA PRO A 343 6.03 28.03 -7.29
C PRO A 343 5.29 28.76 -6.16
N VAL A 344 4.04 29.16 -6.37
CA VAL A 344 3.18 29.73 -5.33
C VAL A 344 2.77 28.65 -4.33
N ILE A 345 2.52 27.42 -4.80
CA ILE A 345 2.15 26.28 -3.95
C ILE A 345 3.40 25.57 -3.44
N TYR A 346 4.37 25.32 -4.33
CA TYR A 346 5.59 24.59 -4.00
C TYR A 346 6.81 25.17 -4.72
N GLY A 347 7.62 25.93 -4.00
CA GLY A 347 8.83 26.56 -4.52
C GLY A 347 10.09 25.92 -3.93
N LYS A 348 11.11 25.74 -4.76
CA LYS A 348 12.44 25.23 -4.35
C LYS A 348 13.43 26.38 -4.34
N GLN A 349 14.24 26.47 -3.28
CA GLN A 349 15.39 27.38 -3.20
C GLN A 349 16.69 26.59 -3.21
N ALA A 350 17.74 27.20 -3.76
CA ALA A 350 19.06 26.60 -3.68
C ALA A 350 19.52 26.50 -2.20
N PRO A 351 20.20 25.44 -1.81
CA PRO A 351 20.74 25.32 -0.47
C PRO A 351 21.76 26.42 -0.20
N ILE A 352 21.65 27.08 0.95
CA ILE A 352 22.63 28.04 1.44
C ILE A 352 23.43 27.42 2.60
N PRO A 353 24.71 27.77 2.78
CA PRO A 353 25.52 27.26 3.89
C PRO A 353 24.87 27.60 5.24
N TYR A 354 24.65 26.62 6.08
CA TYR A 354 24.26 26.80 7.46
C TYR A 354 25.50 26.99 8.33
N GLN A 355 25.67 28.20 8.89
CA GLN A 355 26.70 28.46 9.90
C GLN A 355 26.05 28.26 11.28
N ALA A 356 26.35 27.14 11.92
CA ALA A 356 25.93 26.92 13.30
C ALA A 356 26.59 27.97 14.18
N LYS A 357 25.85 28.71 15.01
CA LYS A 357 26.43 29.47 16.12
C LYS A 357 27.12 28.47 17.04
N VAL A 358 28.46 28.59 17.15
CA VAL A 358 29.24 27.77 18.08
C VAL A 358 28.83 28.21 19.49
N THR A 359 27.80 27.58 20.04
CA THR A 359 27.66 27.54 21.50
C THR A 359 28.68 26.53 21.99
N ASN A 360 29.62 27.00 22.81
CA ASN A 360 30.62 26.17 23.50
C ASN A 360 29.94 25.21 24.48
N SER A 361 29.18 24.26 23.95
CA SER A 361 28.85 23.05 24.65
C SER A 361 29.82 22.01 24.14
N GLN A 362 30.84 21.72 24.93
CA GLN A 362 31.73 20.58 24.69
C GLN A 362 30.86 19.32 24.68
N VAL A 363 30.36 18.94 23.51
CA VAL A 363 29.98 17.56 23.26
C VAL A 363 31.32 16.81 23.19
N THR A 364 31.66 16.21 24.32
CA THR A 364 32.68 15.16 24.35
C THR A 364 32.17 14.06 23.45
N THR A 365 32.58 14.08 22.20
CA THR A 365 32.56 12.90 21.35
C THR A 365 33.44 11.89 22.07
N ASN A 366 32.82 10.94 22.72
CA ASN A 366 33.53 9.72 23.07
C ASN A 366 33.98 9.09 21.76
N GLU A 367 35.16 9.43 21.31
CA GLU A 367 35.91 8.60 20.39
C GLU A 367 36.04 7.25 21.06
N ALA A 368 35.20 6.32 20.62
CA ALA A 368 35.40 4.91 20.92
C ALA A 368 36.84 4.62 20.46
N THR A 369 37.70 4.41 21.42
CA THR A 369 39.10 4.03 21.26
C THR A 369 39.12 2.84 20.31
N SER A 370 39.41 3.11 19.04
CA SER A 370 39.66 2.11 18.03
C SER A 370 41.00 1.47 18.41
N THR A 371 40.91 0.32 19.07
CA THR A 371 42.03 -0.61 19.13
C THR A 371 42.47 -0.89 17.71
N LYS A 372 43.75 -0.62 17.47
CA LYS A 372 44.49 -0.87 16.27
C LYS A 372 44.58 -2.38 16.04
N GLU A 373 43.52 -2.99 15.49
CA GLU A 373 43.60 -4.30 14.87
C GLU A 373 43.61 -4.12 13.36
N THR A 374 44.80 -4.22 12.77
CA THR A 374 44.95 -4.54 11.36
C THR A 374 44.44 -5.97 11.17
N SER A 375 43.14 -6.10 10.99
CA SER A 375 42.54 -7.40 10.69
C SER A 375 42.91 -7.77 9.25
N ASN A 376 43.77 -8.74 9.07
CA ASN A 376 44.02 -9.40 7.79
C ASN A 376 42.78 -10.26 7.44
N LYS A 377 41.65 -9.60 7.12
CA LYS A 377 40.45 -10.28 6.64
C LYS A 377 40.74 -10.96 5.31
N THR A 378 40.35 -12.22 5.15
CA THR A 378 40.28 -12.84 3.83
C THR A 378 39.20 -12.14 2.99
N LEU A 379 39.27 -12.26 1.67
CA LEU A 379 38.26 -11.71 0.77
C LEU A 379 36.86 -12.21 1.13
N ALA A 380 36.70 -13.51 1.46
CA ALA A 380 35.44 -14.09 1.86
C ALA A 380 34.87 -13.43 3.15
N GLN A 381 35.72 -13.23 4.14
CA GLN A 381 35.34 -12.53 5.37
C GLN A 381 34.94 -11.07 5.12
N GLN A 382 35.68 -10.39 4.25
CA GLN A 382 35.36 -9.01 3.88
C GLN A 382 34.03 -8.89 3.17
N ILE A 383 33.71 -9.81 2.26
CA ILE A 383 32.42 -9.89 1.58
C ILE A 383 31.28 -10.15 2.59
N GLU A 384 31.48 -11.07 3.53
CA GLU A 384 30.43 -11.39 4.53
C GLU A 384 30.17 -10.23 5.49
N GLU A 385 31.22 -9.56 5.97
CA GLU A 385 31.06 -8.33 6.79
C GLU A 385 30.41 -7.20 5.97
N GLY A 386 30.81 -7.05 4.71
CA GLY A 386 30.20 -6.10 3.78
C GLY A 386 28.70 -6.37 3.54
N LYS A 387 28.30 -7.64 3.45
CA LYS A 387 26.89 -8.04 3.38
C LYS A 387 26.10 -7.56 4.61
N LYS A 388 26.62 -7.73 5.80
CA LYS A 388 25.98 -7.25 7.05
C LYS A 388 25.84 -5.73 7.06
N VAL A 389 26.85 -4.99 6.60
CA VAL A 389 26.76 -3.54 6.46
C VAL A 389 25.72 -3.15 5.42
N TYR A 390 25.70 -3.83 4.27
CA TYR A 390 24.72 -3.59 3.21
C TYR A 390 23.28 -3.77 3.72
N GLN A 391 23.00 -4.89 4.37
CA GLN A 391 21.69 -5.22 4.92
C GLN A 391 21.21 -4.20 5.97
N ARG A 392 22.12 -3.61 6.73
CA ARG A 392 21.79 -2.63 7.77
C ARG A 392 21.63 -1.21 7.23
N THR A 393 22.39 -0.83 6.19
CA THR A 393 22.57 0.58 5.83
C THR A 393 22.11 0.91 4.41
N CYS A 394 22.27 0.00 3.45
CA CYS A 394 22.09 0.29 2.02
C CYS A 394 20.81 -0.28 1.42
N ILE A 395 20.35 -1.42 1.95
CA ILE A 395 19.25 -2.22 1.38
C ILE A 395 17.94 -1.45 1.28
N ALA A 396 17.68 -0.50 2.20
CA ALA A 396 16.45 0.28 2.23
C ALA A 396 16.20 1.07 0.93
N CYS A 397 17.28 1.61 0.34
CA CYS A 397 17.20 2.37 -0.91
C CYS A 397 17.57 1.50 -2.11
N HIS A 398 18.67 0.75 -2.01
CA HIS A 398 19.22 0.01 -3.15
C HIS A 398 18.66 -1.40 -3.32
N GLN A 399 17.75 -1.83 -2.43
CA GLN A 399 17.04 -3.09 -2.44
C GLN A 399 17.93 -4.34 -2.31
N VAL A 400 17.33 -5.50 -2.05
CA VAL A 400 18.06 -6.74 -1.68
C VAL A 400 18.99 -7.27 -2.78
N GLN A 401 18.63 -7.07 -4.04
CA GLN A 401 19.43 -7.47 -5.22
C GLN A 401 20.24 -6.31 -5.81
N GLY A 402 20.36 -5.19 -5.09
CA GLY A 402 21.02 -4.01 -5.61
C GLY A 402 20.32 -3.36 -6.81
N GLN A 403 19.08 -3.76 -7.11
CA GLN A 403 18.34 -3.28 -8.29
C GLN A 403 17.83 -1.85 -8.15
N GLY A 404 17.85 -1.27 -6.95
CA GLY A 404 17.31 0.04 -6.67
C GLY A 404 15.80 0.12 -6.86
N LEU A 405 15.29 1.33 -7.03
CA LEU A 405 13.91 1.62 -7.36
C LEU A 405 13.90 2.64 -8.49
N GLU A 406 13.38 2.24 -9.62
CA GLU A 406 13.36 3.08 -10.83
C GLU A 406 12.70 4.44 -10.56
N GLY A 407 13.34 5.52 -11.04
CA GLY A 407 12.91 6.89 -10.81
C GLY A 407 13.19 7.45 -9.41
N ALA A 408 13.48 6.60 -8.41
CA ALA A 408 13.75 7.01 -7.03
C ALA A 408 15.18 6.72 -6.59
N PHE A 409 15.62 5.47 -6.63
CA PHE A 409 16.93 5.06 -6.14
C PHE A 409 17.71 4.29 -7.22
N PRO A 410 18.96 4.71 -7.56
CA PRO A 410 19.70 4.06 -8.62
C PRO A 410 20.07 2.61 -8.27
N PRO A 411 20.16 1.72 -9.28
CA PRO A 411 20.68 0.39 -9.06
C PRO A 411 22.17 0.42 -8.71
N LEU A 412 22.61 -0.56 -7.90
CA LEU A 412 24.01 -0.92 -7.70
C LEU A 412 24.38 -2.17 -8.50
N ALA A 413 23.36 -2.95 -8.90
CA ALA A 413 23.52 -4.12 -9.76
C ALA A 413 23.89 -3.70 -11.19
N LYS A 414 24.96 -4.28 -11.75
CA LYS A 414 25.44 -3.98 -13.13
C LYS A 414 25.60 -2.48 -13.41
N ALA A 415 25.84 -1.67 -12.37
CA ALA A 415 25.78 -0.22 -12.48
C ALA A 415 27.03 0.33 -13.18
N ASP A 416 26.85 0.91 -14.38
CA ASP A 416 27.92 1.57 -15.14
C ASP A 416 28.54 2.72 -14.34
N TYR A 417 27.74 3.53 -13.68
CA TYR A 417 28.19 4.64 -12.84
C TYR A 417 29.09 4.19 -11.68
N LEU A 418 28.71 3.10 -10.98
CA LEU A 418 29.48 2.52 -9.88
C LEU A 418 30.79 1.92 -10.40
N ASN A 419 30.73 1.12 -11.45
CA ASN A 419 31.86 0.38 -11.99
C ASN A 419 32.92 1.28 -12.67
N ALA A 420 32.54 2.49 -13.07
CA ALA A 420 33.42 3.41 -13.77
C ALA A 420 34.50 4.05 -12.85
N ASN A 421 34.22 4.25 -11.56
CA ASN A 421 35.16 4.94 -10.68
C ASN A 421 35.00 4.58 -9.19
N VAL A 422 35.93 3.82 -8.65
CA VAL A 422 35.90 3.33 -7.26
C VAL A 422 36.07 4.46 -6.23
N ASP A 423 36.94 5.47 -6.52
CA ASP A 423 37.16 6.57 -5.58
C ASP A 423 35.91 7.45 -5.47
N ARG A 424 35.17 7.65 -6.59
CA ARG A 424 33.85 8.29 -6.57
C ARG A 424 32.83 7.49 -5.77
N ALA A 425 32.79 6.17 -5.89
CA ALA A 425 31.95 5.33 -5.08
C ALA A 425 32.24 5.47 -3.58
N ILE A 426 33.53 5.49 -3.20
CA ILE A 426 33.93 5.74 -1.81
C ILE A 426 33.50 7.13 -1.36
N GLU A 427 33.72 8.15 -2.19
CA GLU A 427 33.33 9.53 -1.88
C GLU A 427 31.83 9.68 -1.71
N THR A 428 31.04 9.02 -2.56
CA THR A 428 29.55 8.98 -2.46
C THR A 428 29.08 8.40 -1.13
N VAL A 429 29.70 7.32 -0.65
CA VAL A 429 29.35 6.76 0.67
C VAL A 429 29.77 7.70 1.81
N LEU A 430 30.95 8.34 1.70
CA LEU A 430 31.51 9.23 2.73
C LEU A 430 30.76 10.56 2.85
N LYS A 431 30.47 11.21 1.72
CA LYS A 431 29.95 12.58 1.67
C LYS A 431 28.47 12.66 1.27
N GLY A 432 27.90 11.52 0.85
CA GLY A 432 26.62 11.50 0.20
C GLY A 432 26.66 11.98 -1.25
N HIS A 433 25.51 12.09 -1.87
CA HIS A 433 25.36 12.63 -3.21
C HIS A 433 24.09 13.47 -3.31
N THR A 434 24.18 14.61 -3.98
CA THR A 434 23.05 15.48 -4.31
C THR A 434 23.13 15.87 -5.79
N GLY A 435 21.98 15.94 -6.44
CA GLY A 435 21.90 16.27 -7.86
C GLY A 435 21.68 15.04 -8.75
N GLY A 436 21.43 15.29 -10.03
CA GLY A 436 21.10 14.25 -11.00
C GLY A 436 22.32 13.41 -11.38
N ILE A 437 22.11 12.09 -11.46
CA ILE A 437 23.06 11.13 -12.04
C ILE A 437 22.37 10.27 -13.08
N THR A 438 23.15 9.79 -14.04
CA THR A 438 22.67 8.78 -14.99
C THR A 438 23.29 7.44 -14.64
N VAL A 439 22.48 6.42 -14.43
CA VAL A 439 22.91 5.05 -14.18
C VAL A 439 22.20 4.12 -15.15
N ASN A 440 22.96 3.34 -15.91
CA ASN A 440 22.44 2.43 -16.94
C ASN A 440 21.47 3.13 -17.92
N GLY A 441 21.80 4.39 -18.31
CA GLY A 441 20.99 5.18 -19.22
C GLY A 441 19.75 5.86 -18.62
N LYS A 442 19.45 5.64 -17.35
CA LYS A 442 18.31 6.26 -16.63
C LYS A 442 18.74 7.37 -15.70
N GLN A 443 17.93 8.43 -15.60
CA GLN A 443 18.18 9.59 -14.75
C GLN A 443 17.64 9.35 -13.33
N TYR A 444 18.46 9.69 -12.32
CA TYR A 444 18.07 9.66 -10.91
C TYR A 444 18.46 11.01 -10.28
N ASN A 445 17.56 11.58 -9.50
CA ASN A 445 17.76 12.89 -8.87
C ASN A 445 17.46 12.87 -7.35
N SER A 446 17.64 11.74 -6.72
CA SER A 446 17.44 11.57 -5.27
C SER A 446 18.70 11.94 -4.49
N VAL A 447 18.52 12.31 -3.24
CA VAL A 447 19.63 12.59 -2.32
C VAL A 447 20.06 11.30 -1.64
N MET A 448 21.33 10.94 -1.74
CA MET A 448 21.97 9.93 -0.89
C MET A 448 22.65 10.63 0.28
N PRO A 449 22.23 10.42 1.54
CA PRO A 449 22.90 11.03 2.68
C PRO A 449 24.29 10.39 2.92
N PRO A 450 25.25 11.12 3.52
CA PRO A 450 26.52 10.54 3.95
C PRO A 450 26.27 9.44 4.97
N GLN A 451 27.06 8.36 4.88
CA GLN A 451 26.89 7.22 5.77
C GLN A 451 27.94 7.28 6.90
N PRO A 452 27.52 7.21 8.19
CA PRO A 452 28.44 7.26 9.34
C PRO A 452 29.16 5.92 9.54
N LEU A 453 29.91 5.49 8.54
CA LEU A 453 30.63 4.22 8.52
C LEU A 453 32.13 4.44 8.70
N THR A 454 32.83 3.50 9.38
CA THR A 454 34.28 3.48 9.47
C THR A 454 34.90 3.18 8.10
N SER A 455 36.21 3.48 7.94
CA SER A 455 36.89 3.16 6.70
C SER A 455 36.90 1.66 6.38
N GLU A 456 36.92 0.84 7.40
CA GLU A 456 36.83 -0.62 7.28
C GLU A 456 35.44 -1.07 6.79
N GLN A 457 34.38 -0.55 7.40
CA GLN A 457 33.01 -0.85 6.99
C GLN A 457 32.69 -0.39 5.56
N ILE A 458 33.24 0.76 5.14
CA ILE A 458 33.11 1.23 3.74
C ILE A 458 33.84 0.31 2.78
N ALA A 459 35.07 -0.10 3.14
CA ALA A 459 35.83 -1.05 2.35
C ALA A 459 35.10 -2.39 2.21
N ASP A 460 34.55 -2.91 3.31
CA ASP A 460 33.81 -4.17 3.34
C ASP A 460 32.55 -4.09 2.48
N VAL A 461 31.71 -3.07 2.68
CA VAL A 461 30.43 -2.96 1.93
C VAL A 461 30.63 -2.72 0.44
N LEU A 462 31.59 -1.89 0.06
CA LEU A 462 31.91 -1.68 -1.36
C LEU A 462 32.49 -2.95 -1.99
N THR A 463 33.36 -3.69 -1.29
CA THR A 463 33.86 -4.98 -1.76
C THR A 463 32.71 -5.97 -1.95
N TYR A 464 31.74 -6.05 -1.01
CA TYR A 464 30.53 -6.85 -1.18
C TYR A 464 29.75 -6.44 -2.43
N VAL A 465 29.43 -5.16 -2.61
CA VAL A 465 28.68 -4.64 -3.76
C VAL A 465 29.40 -4.96 -5.07
N TYR A 466 30.71 -4.75 -5.15
CA TYR A 466 31.50 -5.04 -6.35
C TYR A 466 31.58 -6.54 -6.69
N HIS A 467 31.47 -7.44 -5.70
CA HIS A 467 31.51 -8.89 -5.93
C HIS A 467 30.14 -9.50 -6.19
N ASN A 468 29.08 -8.73 -6.09
CA ASN A 468 27.70 -9.19 -6.34
C ASN A 468 27.13 -8.56 -7.62
N TRP A 469 26.03 -9.13 -8.08
CA TRP A 469 25.15 -8.61 -9.11
C TRP A 469 25.86 -8.21 -10.42
N GLU A 470 26.81 -9.03 -10.84
CA GLU A 470 27.58 -8.87 -12.09
C GLU A 470 28.39 -7.56 -12.19
N ASN A 471 28.82 -7.01 -11.07
CA ASN A 471 29.79 -5.91 -11.03
C ASN A 471 31.24 -6.40 -11.28
N ASN A 472 32.19 -5.49 -11.34
CA ASN A 472 33.57 -5.72 -11.83
C ASN A 472 34.53 -6.44 -10.84
N LYS A 473 34.02 -6.94 -9.70
CA LYS A 473 34.78 -7.69 -8.67
C LYS A 473 35.97 -6.95 -8.04
N THR A 474 35.88 -5.63 -7.96
CA THR A 474 36.90 -4.79 -7.32
C THR A 474 36.93 -5.05 -5.80
N VAL A 475 38.12 -5.26 -5.26
CA VAL A 475 38.39 -5.25 -3.81
C VAL A 475 38.78 -3.84 -3.36
N VAL A 476 38.11 -3.32 -2.35
CA VAL A 476 38.38 -2.00 -1.78
C VAL A 476 39.09 -2.20 -0.44
N SER A 477 40.25 -1.56 -0.26
CA SER A 477 40.97 -1.61 1.01
C SER A 477 40.63 -0.45 1.93
N PRO A 478 40.73 -0.63 3.28
CA PRO A 478 40.54 0.44 4.25
C PRO A 478 41.51 1.62 4.04
N GLU A 479 42.71 1.36 3.58
CA GLU A 479 43.73 2.39 3.27
C GLU A 479 43.29 3.25 2.09
N ARG A 480 42.66 2.65 1.05
CA ARG A 480 42.08 3.41 -0.07
C ARG A 480 40.98 4.32 0.41
N VAL A 481 40.10 3.83 1.28
CA VAL A 481 39.04 4.64 1.87
C VAL A 481 39.59 5.79 2.70
N LYS A 482 40.60 5.54 3.55
CA LYS A 482 41.30 6.59 4.31
C LYS A 482 41.89 7.64 3.39
N LYS A 483 42.58 7.21 2.33
CA LYS A 483 43.17 8.14 1.35
C LYS A 483 42.16 9.04 0.68
N VAL A 484 40.92 8.52 0.39
CA VAL A 484 39.82 9.33 -0.17
C VAL A 484 39.24 10.25 0.90
N ARG A 485 39.09 9.77 2.14
CA ARG A 485 38.59 10.55 3.27
C ARG A 485 39.50 11.74 3.61
N ASP A 486 40.82 11.55 3.53
CA ASP A 486 41.80 12.56 3.89
C ASP A 486 42.05 13.59 2.76
N LYS A 487 41.57 13.33 1.55
CA LYS A 487 41.51 14.32 0.47
C LYS A 487 40.40 15.33 0.77
N ARG A 488 40.75 16.42 1.48
CA ARG A 488 39.86 17.57 1.74
C ARG A 488 39.80 18.49 0.54
#